data_68f580c880f16de0a9a426e99fc160f0
#
_entry.id   68f580c880f16de0a9a426e99fc160f0
#
_cell.length_a   1.000
_cell.length_b   1.000
_cell.length_c   1.000
_cell.angle_alpha   90.00
_cell.angle_beta   90.00
_cell.angle_gamma   90.00
#
_symmetry.space_group_name_H-M   'P 1'
#
loop_
_entity.id
_entity.type
_entity.pdbx_description
1 polymer ?
#
loop_
_entity_poly.entity_id
_entity_poly.type
_entity_poly.pdbx_seq_one_letter_code
_entity_poly.pdbx_strand_id
1 'polypeptide(L)'
;MITIQHKTIKLIKNLLLFALLVSSFAESKEAFQMKNAQGQVVNLKLAISFEEHTRGLSGLQSREFRSDSGMLFVDSQMGSKRFWMPNTYFNLDIIFLDDKLKIVAIEKNVPFHPGTKEPPMIYRTQTYLAQHVLETKAHCNFSKNLKVNDQLEFIGPTSLSEIALKTHLKQ
;
A
#
# COMPACT_ATOMS: atom_id res chain seq x y z
N MET A 1 8.66 7.34 63.48
CA MET A 1 8.82 8.13 62.24
C MET A 1 9.33 7.33 61.01
N ILE A 2 9.50 6.01 61.14
CA ILE A 2 10.06 5.14 60.08
C ILE A 2 8.99 4.42 59.24
N THR A 3 7.77 4.31 59.75
CA THR A 3 6.72 3.49 59.08
C THR A 3 6.04 4.17 57.87
N ILE A 4 6.13 5.50 57.75
CA ILE A 4 5.49 6.25 56.65
C ILE A 4 6.31 6.15 55.37
N GLN A 5 7.65 6.10 55.48
CA GLN A 5 8.55 6.02 54.32
C GLN A 5 8.38 4.73 53.50
N HIS A 6 8.13 3.57 54.17
CA HIS A 6 7.99 2.29 53.46
C HIS A 6 6.69 2.18 52.64
N LYS A 7 5.59 2.81 53.11
CA LYS A 7 4.33 2.82 52.35
C LYS A 7 4.40 3.66 51.08
N THR A 8 5.08 4.81 51.15
CA THR A 8 5.22 5.71 50.01
C THR A 8 6.11 5.10 48.91
N ILE A 9 7.20 4.43 49.28
CA ILE A 9 8.09 3.77 48.32
C ILE A 9 7.40 2.59 47.63
N LYS A 10 6.53 1.83 48.35
CA LYS A 10 5.77 0.73 47.78
C LYS A 10 4.69 1.22 46.78
N LEU A 11 4.06 2.37 47.09
CA LEU A 11 3.06 3.00 46.22
C LEU A 11 3.69 3.53 44.91
N ILE A 12 4.87 4.14 45.00
CA ILE A 12 5.61 4.66 43.83
C ILE A 12 6.10 3.51 42.96
N LYS A 13 6.60 2.38 43.54
CA LYS A 13 7.00 1.20 42.77
C LYS A 13 5.83 0.57 42.02
N ASN A 14 4.65 0.48 42.64
CA ASN A 14 3.46 -0.06 41.99
C ASN A 14 2.92 0.87 40.90
N LEU A 15 3.02 2.18 41.08
CA LEU A 15 2.62 3.17 40.08
C LEU A 15 3.56 3.15 38.84
N LEU A 16 4.86 3.00 39.06
CA LEU A 16 5.88 2.84 38.01
C LEU A 16 5.71 1.49 37.24
N LEU A 17 5.36 0.41 37.93
CA LEU A 17 5.13 -0.89 37.32
C LEU A 17 3.84 -0.88 36.47
N PHE A 18 2.80 -0.14 36.90
CA PHE A 18 1.56 0.01 36.15
C PHE A 18 1.76 0.93 34.92
N ALA A 19 2.59 1.97 35.02
CA ALA A 19 2.94 2.83 33.88
C ALA A 19 3.74 2.10 32.80
N LEU A 20 4.58 1.11 33.18
CA LEU A 20 5.32 0.26 32.24
C LEU A 20 4.43 -0.77 31.52
N LEU A 21 3.32 -1.18 32.13
CA LEU A 21 2.35 -2.12 31.52
C LEU A 21 1.42 -1.46 30.51
N VAL A 22 1.20 -0.15 30.59
CA VAL A 22 0.30 0.59 29.68
C VAL A 22 1.03 1.01 28.39
N SER A 23 2.36 1.02 28.35
CA SER A 23 3.14 1.47 27.20
C SER A 23 3.37 0.40 26.12
N SER A 24 2.80 -0.81 26.23
CA SER A 24 2.98 -1.86 25.23
C SER A 24 1.74 -2.19 24.37
N PHE A 25 0.68 -1.41 24.42
CA PHE A 25 -0.33 -1.39 23.38
C PHE A 25 0.10 -0.39 22.28
N ALA A 26 1.21 -0.65 21.63
CA ALA A 26 1.40 -0.17 20.28
C ALA A 26 0.35 -0.88 19.43
N GLU A 27 -0.72 -0.18 19.09
CA GLU A 27 -1.68 -0.57 18.07
C GLU A 27 -0.87 -0.91 16.83
N SER A 28 -0.66 -2.20 16.56
CA SER A 28 0.00 -2.64 15.34
C SER A 28 -0.96 -2.27 14.22
N LYS A 29 -0.73 -1.10 13.60
CA LYS A 29 -1.43 -0.70 12.40
C LYS A 29 -1.33 -1.89 11.44
N GLU A 30 -2.47 -2.50 11.16
CA GLU A 30 -2.57 -3.65 10.26
C GLU A 30 -1.77 -3.35 9.00
N ALA A 31 -0.59 -3.97 8.89
CA ALA A 31 0.32 -3.70 7.79
C ALA A 31 0.03 -4.70 6.68
N PHE A 32 -0.56 -4.22 5.60
CA PHE A 32 -0.67 -4.99 4.36
C PHE A 32 0.64 -4.90 3.59
N GLN A 33 1.04 -6.02 3.01
CA GLN A 33 2.28 -6.10 2.25
C GLN A 33 2.09 -6.93 0.98
N MET A 34 2.93 -6.68 -0.01
CA MET A 34 3.08 -7.53 -1.18
C MET A 34 4.52 -8.03 -1.23
N LYS A 35 4.70 -9.34 -1.46
CA LYS A 35 5.99 -10.00 -1.56
C LYS A 35 6.16 -10.62 -2.93
N ASN A 36 7.35 -10.52 -3.50
CA ASN A 36 7.71 -11.18 -4.75
C ASN A 36 8.48 -12.49 -4.50
N ALA A 37 8.71 -13.27 -5.56
CA ALA A 37 9.40 -14.56 -5.49
C ALA A 37 10.85 -14.46 -4.97
N GLN A 38 11.49 -13.29 -5.04
CA GLN A 38 12.83 -13.04 -4.51
C GLN A 38 12.81 -12.65 -3.02
N GLY A 39 11.64 -12.69 -2.38
CA GLY A 39 11.47 -12.32 -0.97
C GLY A 39 11.46 -10.82 -0.69
N GLN A 40 11.48 -9.97 -1.72
CA GLN A 40 11.38 -8.53 -1.54
C GLN A 40 9.93 -8.14 -1.24
N VAL A 41 9.76 -7.15 -0.37
CA VAL A 41 8.46 -6.74 0.18
C VAL A 41 8.23 -5.25 -0.03
N VAL A 42 7.00 -4.86 -0.33
CA VAL A 42 6.51 -3.47 -0.24
C VAL A 42 5.36 -3.38 0.75
N ASN A 43 5.31 -2.29 1.50
CA ASN A 43 4.21 -1.95 2.39
C ASN A 43 3.07 -1.34 1.58
N LEU A 44 1.85 -1.84 1.76
CA LEU A 44 0.72 -1.46 0.92
C LEU A 44 -0.17 -0.41 1.60
N LYS A 45 -0.56 0.59 0.82
CA LYS A 45 -1.85 1.26 0.96
C LYS A 45 -2.85 0.58 0.04
N LEU A 46 -4.07 0.35 0.53
CA LEU A 46 -5.14 -0.22 -0.28
C LEU A 46 -6.05 0.91 -0.77
N ALA A 47 -6.36 0.91 -2.06
CA ALA A 47 -7.45 1.68 -2.65
C ALA A 47 -8.62 0.72 -2.85
N ILE A 48 -9.71 0.90 -2.08
CA ILE A 48 -10.86 0.00 -2.05
C ILE A 48 -12.19 0.68 -2.37
N SER A 49 -12.26 2.01 -2.19
CA SER A 49 -13.44 2.80 -2.54
C SER A 49 -13.27 3.47 -3.91
N PHE A 50 -14.37 3.85 -4.53
CA PHE A 50 -14.35 4.62 -5.78
C PHE A 50 -13.52 5.90 -5.66
N GLU A 51 -13.63 6.60 -4.54
CA GLU A 51 -12.87 7.83 -4.29
C GLU A 51 -11.36 7.56 -4.18
N GLU A 52 -10.95 6.48 -3.50
CA GLU A 52 -9.55 6.09 -3.41
C GLU A 52 -8.98 5.66 -4.76
N HIS A 53 -9.75 4.92 -5.57
CA HIS A 53 -9.38 4.58 -6.95
C HIS A 53 -9.20 5.83 -7.81
N THR A 54 -10.12 6.79 -7.71
CA THR A 54 -10.06 8.04 -8.48
C THR A 54 -8.86 8.88 -8.08
N ARG A 55 -8.57 8.97 -6.79
CA ARG A 55 -7.44 9.75 -6.26
C ARG A 55 -6.10 9.08 -6.51
N GLY A 56 -5.99 7.77 -6.26
CA GLY A 56 -4.73 7.04 -6.36
C GLY A 56 -3.58 7.76 -5.64
N LEU A 57 -2.45 7.90 -6.32
CA LEU A 57 -1.26 8.62 -5.85
C LEU A 57 -1.24 10.10 -6.26
N SER A 58 -2.35 10.61 -6.84
CA SER A 58 -2.46 12.01 -7.24
C SER A 58 -2.25 12.96 -6.06
N GLY A 59 -1.43 14.00 -6.24
CA GLY A 59 -1.11 15.01 -5.24
C GLY A 59 0.00 14.64 -4.27
N LEU A 60 0.40 13.36 -4.16
CA LEU A 60 1.48 12.96 -3.28
C LEU A 60 2.84 13.41 -3.81
N GLN A 61 3.64 14.01 -2.93
CA GLN A 61 5.03 14.36 -3.24
C GLN A 61 5.94 13.12 -3.13
N SER A 62 7.05 13.10 -3.88
CA SER A 62 7.98 11.97 -3.90
C SER A 62 8.49 11.57 -2.50
N ARG A 63 8.66 12.52 -1.57
CA ARG A 63 9.10 12.26 -0.19
C ARG A 63 8.04 11.56 0.67
N GLU A 64 6.75 11.66 0.29
CA GLU A 64 5.62 11.10 1.04
C GLU A 64 5.30 9.66 0.63
N PHE A 65 5.81 9.22 -0.52
CA PHE A 65 5.69 7.85 -1.01
C PHE A 65 7.07 7.20 -1.05
N ARG A 66 7.36 6.34 -0.07
CA ARG A 66 8.67 5.71 0.10
C ARG A 66 8.94 4.68 -0.99
N SER A 67 10.22 4.34 -1.23
CA SER A 67 10.61 3.31 -2.19
C SER A 67 10.23 1.88 -1.78
N ASP A 68 9.91 1.68 -0.50
CA ASP A 68 9.38 0.43 0.06
C ASP A 68 7.84 0.45 0.21
N SER A 69 7.16 1.39 -0.44
CA SER A 69 5.70 1.54 -0.43
C SER A 69 5.09 1.19 -1.78
N GLY A 70 3.87 0.65 -1.73
CA GLY A 70 3.01 0.41 -2.89
C GLY A 70 1.58 0.86 -2.62
N MET A 71 0.82 1.15 -3.68
CA MET A 71 -0.63 1.30 -3.62
C MET A 71 -1.27 0.18 -4.41
N LEU A 72 -2.09 -0.63 -3.74
CA LEU A 72 -2.84 -1.72 -4.36
C LEU A 72 -4.30 -1.28 -4.56
N PHE A 73 -4.70 -1.18 -5.82
CA PHE A 73 -6.09 -0.97 -6.22
C PHE A 73 -6.78 -2.32 -6.21
N VAL A 74 -7.75 -2.47 -5.30
CA VAL A 74 -8.44 -3.75 -5.07
C VAL A 74 -9.81 -3.70 -5.73
N ASP A 75 -10.02 -4.59 -6.70
CA ASP A 75 -11.31 -4.77 -7.35
C ASP A 75 -11.88 -6.16 -7.04
N SER A 76 -13.20 -6.28 -7.05
CA SER A 76 -13.91 -7.53 -6.79
C SER A 76 -13.94 -8.47 -8.00
N GLN A 77 -13.69 -7.96 -9.21
CA GLN A 77 -13.79 -8.71 -10.46
C GLN A 77 -12.72 -8.31 -11.48
N MET A 78 -12.37 -9.26 -12.33
CA MET A 78 -11.58 -8.99 -13.53
C MET A 78 -12.29 -7.98 -14.42
N GLY A 79 -11.53 -7.05 -14.99
CA GLY A 79 -12.06 -6.04 -15.90
C GLY A 79 -10.97 -5.35 -16.70
N SER A 80 -11.39 -4.53 -17.67
CA SER A 80 -10.47 -3.69 -18.44
C SER A 80 -9.92 -2.58 -17.55
N LYS A 81 -8.62 -2.56 -17.35
CA LYS A 81 -7.90 -1.57 -16.54
C LYS A 81 -7.05 -0.69 -17.43
N ARG A 82 -7.17 0.62 -17.25
CA ARG A 82 -6.32 1.63 -17.86
C ARG A 82 -6.01 2.71 -16.86
N PHE A 83 -4.75 3.00 -16.66
CA PHE A 83 -4.27 4.00 -15.70
C PHE A 83 -3.73 5.22 -16.41
N TRP A 84 -3.74 6.34 -15.75
CA TRP A 84 -3.23 7.61 -16.22
C TRP A 84 -2.55 8.38 -15.09
N MET A 85 -1.70 9.36 -15.41
CA MET A 85 -0.75 9.97 -14.48
C MET A 85 -1.00 11.47 -14.19
N PRO A 86 -2.25 11.94 -14.01
CA PRO A 86 -2.48 13.35 -13.71
C PRO A 86 -2.02 13.68 -12.28
N ASN A 87 -1.47 14.87 -12.10
CA ASN A 87 -1.07 15.40 -10.80
C ASN A 87 -0.17 14.44 -10.00
N THR A 88 0.71 13.71 -10.70
CA THR A 88 1.72 12.83 -10.11
C THR A 88 3.07 13.52 -10.09
N TYR A 89 3.93 13.22 -9.11
CA TYR A 89 5.18 13.95 -8.89
C TYR A 89 6.42 13.03 -8.89
N PHE A 90 6.26 11.78 -9.29
CA PHE A 90 7.33 10.79 -9.43
C PHE A 90 6.91 9.68 -10.39
N ASN A 91 7.89 9.09 -11.06
CA ASN A 91 7.63 7.99 -11.99
C ASN A 91 7.20 6.73 -11.24
N LEU A 92 6.32 5.95 -11.88
CA LEU A 92 5.77 4.71 -11.33
C LEU A 92 6.11 3.49 -12.20
N ASP A 93 6.20 2.34 -11.55
CA ASP A 93 5.97 1.04 -12.17
C ASP A 93 4.52 0.64 -11.86
N ILE A 94 3.72 0.38 -12.89
CA ILE A 94 2.31 0.00 -12.79
C ILE A 94 2.18 -1.48 -13.18
N ILE A 95 1.75 -2.32 -12.25
CA ILE A 95 1.76 -3.77 -12.32
C ILE A 95 0.31 -4.25 -12.31
N PHE A 96 -0.13 -4.90 -13.39
CA PHE A 96 -1.47 -5.43 -13.55
C PHE A 96 -1.50 -6.89 -13.14
N LEU A 97 -2.47 -7.28 -12.30
CA LEU A 97 -2.56 -8.57 -11.64
C LEU A 97 -3.90 -9.25 -11.93
N ASP A 98 -3.88 -10.56 -12.11
CA ASP A 98 -5.09 -11.37 -12.15
C ASP A 98 -5.67 -11.62 -10.73
N ASP A 99 -6.71 -12.45 -10.65
CA ASP A 99 -7.38 -12.85 -9.40
C ASP A 99 -6.49 -13.66 -8.45
N LYS A 100 -5.39 -14.22 -8.95
CA LYS A 100 -4.41 -14.99 -8.18
C LYS A 100 -3.13 -14.20 -7.89
N LEU A 101 -3.10 -12.92 -8.21
CA LEU A 101 -1.93 -12.04 -8.08
C LEU A 101 -0.77 -12.43 -9.00
N LYS A 102 -1.05 -13.12 -10.10
CA LYS A 102 -0.09 -13.32 -11.17
C LYS A 102 -0.03 -12.07 -12.04
N ILE A 103 1.17 -11.68 -12.43
CA ILE A 103 1.40 -10.48 -13.24
C ILE A 103 0.96 -10.74 -14.68
N VAL A 104 -0.03 -10.00 -15.17
CA VAL A 104 -0.53 -10.07 -16.55
C VAL A 104 0.12 -9.02 -17.46
N ALA A 105 0.51 -7.86 -16.89
CA ALA A 105 1.23 -6.81 -17.59
C ALA A 105 2.01 -5.92 -16.63
N ILE A 106 3.04 -5.25 -17.13
CA ILE A 106 3.81 -4.24 -16.39
C ILE A 106 4.13 -3.07 -17.30
N GLU A 107 3.80 -1.87 -16.86
CA GLU A 107 4.27 -0.62 -17.43
C GLU A 107 5.40 -0.07 -16.54
N LYS A 108 6.61 -0.05 -17.06
CA LYS A 108 7.81 0.37 -16.31
C LYS A 108 8.12 1.83 -16.50
N ASN A 109 8.58 2.48 -15.43
CA ASN A 109 9.07 3.85 -15.43
C ASN A 109 8.10 4.83 -16.13
N VAL A 110 6.80 4.65 -15.84
CA VAL A 110 5.73 5.51 -16.37
C VAL A 110 6.00 6.94 -15.93
N PRO A 111 6.10 7.91 -16.86
CA PRO A 111 6.49 9.27 -16.53
C PRO A 111 5.43 9.99 -15.72
N PHE A 112 5.87 10.75 -14.72
CA PHE A 112 5.02 11.61 -13.92
C PHE A 112 4.50 12.81 -14.72
N HIS A 113 3.39 13.41 -14.27
CA HIS A 113 2.83 14.63 -14.81
C HIS A 113 2.32 15.53 -13.67
N PRO A 114 3.00 16.65 -13.35
CA PRO A 114 2.72 17.45 -12.15
C PRO A 114 1.53 18.39 -12.32
N GLY A 115 0.51 17.97 -13.05
CA GLY A 115 -0.70 18.74 -13.30
C GLY A 115 -1.82 17.90 -13.86
N THR A 116 -2.94 18.55 -14.14
CA THR A 116 -4.15 17.90 -14.67
C THR A 116 -4.50 18.34 -16.09
N LYS A 117 -3.70 19.24 -16.66
CA LYS A 117 -3.95 19.82 -18.00
C LYS A 117 -2.87 19.39 -19.00
N GLU A 118 -3.28 19.20 -20.23
CA GLU A 118 -2.41 19.01 -21.38
C GLU A 118 -2.29 20.34 -22.16
N PRO A 119 -1.19 20.66 -22.85
CA PRO A 119 0.12 19.97 -22.85
C PRO A 119 0.95 20.21 -21.57
N PRO A 120 1.96 19.38 -21.29
CA PRO A 120 2.38 18.18 -22.03
C PRO A 120 1.37 17.04 -21.87
N MET A 121 1.46 16.02 -22.76
CA MET A 121 0.55 14.87 -22.73
C MET A 121 0.66 14.10 -21.41
N ILE A 122 -0.48 13.84 -20.78
CA ILE A 122 -0.56 12.98 -19.61
C ILE A 122 -0.49 11.52 -20.07
N TYR A 123 0.51 10.78 -19.57
CA TYR A 123 0.67 9.37 -19.91
C TYR A 123 -0.57 8.55 -19.53
N ARG A 124 -0.95 7.63 -20.42
CA ARG A 124 -2.00 6.65 -20.20
C ARG A 124 -1.48 5.28 -20.59
N THR A 125 -1.62 4.28 -19.70
CA THR A 125 -1.23 2.90 -20.01
C THR A 125 -2.04 2.34 -21.16
N GLN A 126 -1.60 1.22 -21.72
CA GLN A 126 -2.47 0.36 -22.50
C GLN A 126 -3.62 -0.15 -21.62
N THR A 127 -4.65 -0.71 -22.27
CA THR A 127 -5.75 -1.38 -21.56
C THR A 127 -5.41 -2.84 -21.36
N TYR A 128 -5.46 -3.32 -20.12
CA TYR A 128 -5.18 -4.70 -19.76
C TYR A 128 -6.39 -5.33 -19.05
N LEU A 129 -6.63 -6.61 -19.30
CA LEU A 129 -7.58 -7.41 -18.53
C LEU A 129 -6.91 -7.83 -17.23
N ALA A 130 -7.33 -7.24 -16.12
CA ALA A 130 -6.75 -7.47 -14.80
C ALA A 130 -7.82 -7.35 -13.71
N GLN A 131 -7.57 -7.91 -12.53
CA GLN A 131 -8.42 -7.68 -11.37
C GLN A 131 -7.87 -6.56 -10.49
N HIS A 132 -6.61 -6.67 -10.11
CA HIS A 132 -5.95 -5.70 -9.24
C HIS A 132 -4.84 -4.96 -9.99
N VAL A 133 -4.46 -3.78 -9.48
CA VAL A 133 -3.31 -3.03 -9.99
C VAL A 133 -2.45 -2.58 -8.81
N LEU A 134 -1.15 -2.80 -8.91
CA LEU A 134 -0.17 -2.36 -7.93
C LEU A 134 0.70 -1.26 -8.53
N GLU A 135 0.70 -0.10 -7.91
CA GLU A 135 1.62 1.00 -8.22
C GLU A 135 2.76 1.03 -7.21
N THR A 136 3.99 1.13 -7.70
CA THR A 136 5.20 1.32 -6.90
C THR A 136 6.03 2.44 -7.48
N LYS A 137 6.94 3.02 -6.70
CA LYS A 137 7.93 3.93 -7.25
C LYS A 137 8.75 3.22 -8.33
N ALA A 138 8.99 3.88 -9.46
CA ALA A 138 9.83 3.34 -10.51
C ALA A 138 11.23 2.99 -9.97
N HIS A 139 11.82 1.90 -10.50
CA HIS A 139 13.15 1.42 -10.13
C HIS A 139 13.32 1.01 -8.66
N CYS A 140 12.24 0.86 -7.88
CA CYS A 140 12.35 0.36 -6.53
C CYS A 140 12.84 -1.11 -6.50
N ASN A 141 13.41 -1.55 -5.39
CA ASN A 141 13.96 -2.91 -5.28
C ASN A 141 12.93 -4.00 -5.55
N PHE A 142 11.68 -3.77 -5.11
CA PHE A 142 10.60 -4.73 -5.29
C PHE A 142 10.25 -4.94 -6.78
N SER A 143 10.06 -3.85 -7.53
CA SER A 143 9.51 -3.93 -8.88
C SER A 143 10.57 -4.14 -9.98
N LYS A 144 11.83 -3.74 -9.76
CA LYS A 144 12.85 -3.64 -10.81
C LYS A 144 13.03 -4.92 -11.65
N ASN A 145 12.94 -6.10 -11.04
CA ASN A 145 13.17 -7.39 -11.66
C ASN A 145 11.89 -8.17 -12.00
N LEU A 146 10.71 -7.62 -11.67
CA LEU A 146 9.44 -8.28 -11.97
C LEU A 146 9.22 -8.43 -13.47
N LYS A 147 8.63 -9.57 -13.84
CA LYS A 147 8.27 -9.94 -15.21
C LYS A 147 6.82 -10.39 -15.29
N VAL A 148 6.24 -10.30 -16.47
CA VAL A 148 4.95 -10.93 -16.76
C VAL A 148 5.03 -12.43 -16.46
N ASN A 149 3.98 -12.97 -15.85
CA ASN A 149 3.84 -14.31 -15.28
C ASN A 149 4.50 -14.54 -13.92
N ASP A 150 5.22 -13.59 -13.33
CA ASP A 150 5.65 -13.73 -11.94
C ASP A 150 4.43 -13.76 -11.01
N GLN A 151 4.57 -14.53 -9.91
CA GLN A 151 3.56 -14.67 -8.88
C GLN A 151 3.91 -13.78 -7.69
N LEU A 152 2.93 -12.98 -7.22
CA LEU A 152 3.07 -12.20 -6.01
C LEU A 152 2.29 -12.84 -4.86
N GLU A 153 2.66 -12.52 -3.62
CA GLU A 153 2.02 -12.98 -2.39
C GLU A 153 1.52 -11.77 -1.60
N PHE A 154 0.23 -11.74 -1.30
CA PHE A 154 -0.37 -10.73 -0.42
C PHE A 154 -0.26 -11.19 1.02
N ILE A 155 0.23 -10.33 1.90
CA ILE A 155 0.40 -10.57 3.33
C ILE A 155 -0.39 -9.52 4.08
N GLY A 156 -1.27 -9.96 4.98
CA GLY A 156 -2.09 -9.05 5.78
C GLY A 156 -2.92 -9.79 6.81
N PRO A 157 -3.54 -9.05 7.73
CA PRO A 157 -4.39 -9.62 8.78
C PRO A 157 -5.72 -10.17 8.23
N THR A 158 -6.11 -9.68 7.04
CA THR A 158 -7.34 -10.09 6.33
C THR A 158 -6.95 -10.53 4.92
N SER A 159 -7.60 -11.53 4.37
CA SER A 159 -7.34 -12.00 3.00
C SER A 159 -7.74 -10.94 1.97
N LEU A 160 -7.02 -10.91 0.83
CA LEU A 160 -7.35 -9.98 -0.25
C LEU A 160 -8.75 -10.21 -0.82
N SER A 161 -9.21 -11.47 -0.85
CA SER A 161 -10.56 -11.82 -1.30
C SER A 161 -11.66 -11.24 -0.40
N GLU A 162 -11.48 -11.27 0.92
CA GLU A 162 -12.43 -10.62 1.86
C GLU A 162 -12.44 -9.11 1.70
N ILE A 163 -11.30 -8.48 1.44
CA ILE A 163 -11.21 -7.05 1.15
C ILE A 163 -11.95 -6.75 -0.15
N ALA A 164 -11.70 -7.52 -1.21
CA ALA A 164 -12.34 -7.36 -2.52
C ALA A 164 -13.86 -7.51 -2.45
N LEU A 165 -14.40 -8.43 -1.66
CA LEU A 165 -15.84 -8.56 -1.44
C LEU A 165 -16.46 -7.32 -0.81
N LYS A 166 -15.76 -6.67 0.11
CA LYS A 166 -16.23 -5.42 0.76
C LYS A 166 -16.29 -4.24 -0.22
N THR A 167 -15.53 -4.25 -1.31
CA THR A 167 -15.62 -3.21 -2.35
C THR A 167 -16.96 -3.27 -3.10
N HIS A 168 -17.49 -4.46 -3.28
CA HIS A 168 -18.78 -4.67 -3.98
C HIS A 168 -20.00 -4.12 -3.20
N LEU A 169 -19.89 -4.07 -1.86
CA LEU A 169 -20.99 -3.63 -0.98
C LEU A 169 -21.04 -2.11 -0.77
N LYS A 170 -20.06 -1.37 -1.31
CA LYS A 170 -19.94 0.10 -1.14
C LYS A 170 -20.16 0.89 -2.44
N GLN A 171 -20.53 0.21 -3.52
CA GLN A 171 -20.98 0.79 -4.80
C GLN A 171 -22.50 0.86 -4.83
#